data_80ef3d87f0bab9138cf4fd8a92ed159b
#
_entry.id   80ef3d87f0bab9138cf4fd8a92ed159b
#
_cell.length_a   1.000
_cell.length_b   1.000
_cell.length_c   1.000
_cell.angle_alpha   90.00
_cell.angle_beta   90.00
_cell.angle_gamma   90.00
#
_symmetry.space_group_name_H-M   'P 1'
#
loop_
_entity.id
_entity.type
_entity.pdbx_description
1 polymer ?
#
loop_
_entity_poly.entity_id
_entity_poly.type
_entity_poly.pdbx_seq_one_letter_code
_entity_poly.pdbx_strand_id
1 'polypeptide(L)'
;MNKRKTYLMKKDNFSKNIERFLTGDHDVVTFHHDTSDGFLHLTAYYILPGIYLVLNDIHTQMVPSNRNTMPQDILLINYCRQGRCEFQINNDNYSYIDTRLMNISSQMVQDYFYYPSSYYEGYEIYVMADMFQDETKKVLNLFQINPEDLIRLYRSGAVFYTPDPVLRLWNRITEHCASNNIGQLRLDTLQLLKYFQDHKPEDASNTLYLSKVQVILAKKVQNLLTQDLSQHLSMRSVSEILGVSETSLKRYFYSVFGVNVSTYMNEVRMKKATELLVSSEMSISDIAKTCGYVNQGRFASVFRSYYGMKPLDYRRNSRFS
;
A
#
# COMPACT_ATOMS: atom_id res chain seq x y z
N MET A 1 -29.78 -7.43 -9.15
CA MET A 1 -29.31 -6.08 -9.57
C MET A 1 -28.35 -5.60 -8.51
N ASN A 2 -27.03 -5.66 -8.77
CA ASN A 2 -26.00 -5.25 -7.79
C ASN A 2 -26.12 -3.75 -7.54
N LYS A 3 -26.39 -3.37 -6.29
CA LYS A 3 -26.46 -1.95 -5.89
C LYS A 3 -25.04 -1.45 -5.62
N ARG A 4 -24.43 -0.80 -6.61
CA ARG A 4 -23.15 -0.10 -6.44
C ARG A 4 -23.41 1.31 -5.92
N LYS A 5 -22.81 1.71 -4.80
CA LYS A 5 -22.81 3.09 -4.31
C LYS A 5 -21.37 3.61 -4.27
N THR A 6 -21.16 4.81 -4.81
CA THR A 6 -19.90 5.54 -4.69
C THR A 6 -20.09 6.65 -3.67
N TYR A 7 -19.22 6.71 -2.68
CA TYR A 7 -19.21 7.75 -1.66
C TYR A 7 -17.98 8.63 -1.82
N LEU A 8 -18.16 9.92 -1.96
CA LEU A 8 -17.09 10.91 -1.85
C LEU A 8 -16.85 11.19 -0.36
N MET A 9 -15.67 10.84 0.12
CA MET A 9 -15.29 11.05 1.51
C MET A 9 -14.80 12.48 1.73
N LYS A 10 -15.44 13.22 2.64
CA LYS A 10 -14.88 14.48 3.18
C LYS A 10 -13.91 14.14 4.31
N LYS A 11 -12.84 14.94 4.43
CA LYS A 11 -11.68 14.75 5.32
C LYS A 11 -12.04 14.38 6.79
N ASP A 12 -13.19 14.81 7.27
CA ASP A 12 -13.61 14.66 8.68
C ASP A 12 -14.49 13.41 8.94
N ASN A 13 -14.73 12.55 7.94
CA ASN A 13 -15.73 11.48 8.00
C ASN A 13 -15.21 10.08 7.59
N PHE A 14 -13.90 9.86 7.49
CA PHE A 14 -13.34 8.56 7.07
C PHE A 14 -13.88 7.41 7.96
N SER A 15 -13.77 7.55 9.28
CA SER A 15 -14.26 6.56 10.26
C SER A 15 -15.78 6.34 10.18
N LYS A 16 -16.58 7.42 10.05
CA LYS A 16 -18.04 7.31 9.94
C LYS A 16 -18.51 6.68 8.64
N ASN A 17 -17.74 6.83 7.57
CA ASN A 17 -18.09 6.23 6.28
C ASN A 17 -17.79 4.73 6.25
N ILE A 18 -16.74 4.29 6.94
CA ILE A 18 -16.46 2.86 7.14
C ILE A 18 -17.54 2.23 8.03
N GLU A 19 -17.92 2.90 9.11
CA GLU A 19 -19.01 2.43 9.98
C GLU A 19 -20.33 2.27 9.20
N ARG A 20 -20.68 3.24 8.34
CA ARG A 20 -21.84 3.15 7.43
C ARG A 20 -21.72 2.02 6.41
N PHE A 21 -20.51 1.73 5.92
CA PHE A 21 -20.28 0.60 5.04
C PHE A 21 -20.52 -0.73 5.76
N LEU A 22 -20.02 -0.87 6.97
CA LEU A 22 -20.15 -2.09 7.78
C LEU A 22 -21.60 -2.40 8.16
N THR A 23 -22.50 -1.41 8.12
CA THR A 23 -23.92 -1.52 8.49
C THR A 23 -24.89 -1.48 7.30
N GLY A 24 -24.41 -1.35 6.06
CA GLY A 24 -25.24 -1.11 4.87
C GLY A 24 -25.64 -2.36 4.09
N ASP A 25 -26.85 -2.33 3.48
CA ASP A 25 -27.40 -3.39 2.61
C ASP A 25 -26.81 -3.40 1.19
N HIS A 26 -25.48 -3.25 1.06
CA HIS A 26 -24.83 -3.14 -0.26
C HIS A 26 -23.76 -4.21 -0.45
N ASP A 27 -23.82 -4.92 -1.58
CA ASP A 27 -22.79 -5.89 -1.96
C ASP A 27 -21.43 -5.26 -2.28
N VAL A 28 -21.42 -4.02 -2.79
CA VAL A 28 -20.19 -3.29 -3.18
C VAL A 28 -20.31 -1.82 -2.86
N VAL A 29 -19.31 -1.26 -2.19
CA VAL A 29 -19.21 0.16 -1.89
C VAL A 29 -17.83 0.67 -2.32
N THR A 30 -17.79 1.83 -2.95
CA THR A 30 -16.56 2.48 -3.40
C THR A 30 -16.37 3.79 -2.66
N PHE A 31 -15.16 4.03 -2.16
CA PHE A 31 -14.76 5.24 -1.47
C PHE A 31 -13.66 5.93 -2.27
N HIS A 32 -13.75 7.24 -2.40
CA HIS A 32 -12.70 8.08 -2.95
C HIS A 32 -12.40 9.21 -1.98
N HIS A 33 -11.11 9.48 -1.75
CA HIS A 33 -10.66 10.55 -0.88
C HIS A 33 -9.40 11.20 -1.44
N ASP A 34 -9.46 12.52 -1.63
CA ASP A 34 -8.30 13.32 -2.01
C ASP A 34 -7.47 13.66 -0.76
N THR A 35 -6.15 13.54 -0.89
CA THR A 35 -5.16 13.94 0.12
C THR A 35 -4.36 15.13 -0.36
N SER A 36 -3.47 15.68 0.48
CA SER A 36 -2.61 16.79 0.10
C SER A 36 -1.57 16.45 -0.99
N ASP A 37 -1.23 15.16 -1.14
CA ASP A 37 -0.16 14.65 -2.00
C ASP A 37 -0.65 13.58 -3.01
N GLY A 38 -1.99 13.39 -3.11
CA GLY A 38 -2.58 12.44 -4.02
C GLY A 38 -4.01 12.06 -3.68
N PHE A 39 -4.35 10.79 -3.79
CA PHE A 39 -5.69 10.27 -3.48
C PHE A 39 -5.65 8.81 -3.04
N LEU A 40 -6.75 8.34 -2.48
CA LEU A 40 -7.02 6.93 -2.27
C LEU A 40 -8.39 6.55 -2.85
N HIS A 41 -8.45 5.38 -3.45
CA HIS A 41 -9.67 4.78 -3.96
C HIS A 41 -9.81 3.37 -3.38
N LEU A 42 -10.89 3.12 -2.66
CA LEU A 42 -11.15 1.84 -2.01
C LEU A 42 -12.44 1.25 -2.59
N THR A 43 -12.41 -0.02 -2.94
CA THR A 43 -13.63 -0.78 -3.30
C THR A 43 -13.79 -1.91 -2.31
N ALA A 44 -14.84 -1.86 -1.52
CA ALA A 44 -15.14 -2.86 -0.53
C ALA A 44 -16.30 -3.75 -0.99
N TYR A 45 -16.11 -5.04 -0.88
CA TYR A 45 -17.05 -6.10 -1.23
C TYR A 45 -17.56 -6.76 0.04
N TYR A 46 -18.87 -6.81 0.19
CA TYR A 46 -19.52 -7.51 1.29
C TYR A 46 -19.56 -9.01 1.01
N ILE A 47 -18.79 -9.76 1.75
CA ILE A 47 -18.71 -11.22 1.58
C ILE A 47 -19.79 -11.91 2.41
N LEU A 48 -19.78 -11.70 3.73
CA LEU A 48 -20.76 -12.15 4.72
C LEU A 48 -20.83 -11.10 5.84
N PRO A 49 -21.88 -11.08 6.68
CA PRO A 49 -21.89 -10.23 7.87
C PRO A 49 -20.62 -10.40 8.70
N GLY A 50 -19.82 -9.33 8.82
CA GLY A 50 -18.53 -9.33 9.51
C GLY A 50 -17.33 -9.80 8.66
N ILE A 51 -17.50 -10.14 7.38
CA ILE A 51 -16.41 -10.49 6.46
C ILE A 51 -16.45 -9.58 5.24
N TYR A 52 -15.37 -8.88 4.99
CA TYR A 52 -15.24 -7.91 3.90
C TYR A 52 -13.94 -8.14 3.12
N LEU A 53 -14.01 -7.98 1.81
CA LEU A 53 -12.85 -7.91 0.92
C LEU A 53 -12.72 -6.46 0.43
N VAL A 54 -11.56 -5.85 0.60
CA VAL A 54 -11.30 -4.48 0.18
C VAL A 54 -10.17 -4.46 -0.84
N LEU A 55 -10.44 -3.85 -1.99
CA LEU A 55 -9.42 -3.49 -2.97
C LEU A 55 -8.97 -2.06 -2.66
N ASN A 56 -7.69 -1.90 -2.40
CA ASN A 56 -7.02 -0.63 -2.17
C ASN A 56 -6.29 -0.19 -3.44
N ASP A 57 -6.52 1.04 -3.88
CA ASP A 57 -5.77 1.75 -4.91
C ASP A 57 -5.38 3.12 -4.34
N ILE A 58 -4.12 3.23 -3.92
CA ILE A 58 -3.62 4.32 -3.07
C ILE A 58 -2.49 5.04 -3.80
N HIS A 59 -2.66 6.35 -3.98
CA HIS A 59 -1.74 7.26 -4.65
C HIS A 59 -1.30 8.40 -3.73
N THR A 60 -0.94 8.06 -2.49
CA THR A 60 -0.43 9.00 -1.48
C THR A 60 0.60 8.29 -0.61
N GLN A 61 1.45 9.05 0.06
CA GLN A 61 2.51 8.46 0.89
C GLN A 61 1.98 7.94 2.23
N MET A 62 0.89 8.52 2.76
CA MET A 62 0.41 8.18 4.09
C MET A 62 -1.12 8.25 4.19
N VAL A 63 -1.71 7.22 4.80
CA VAL A 63 -3.15 7.14 5.05
C VAL A 63 -3.38 6.86 6.53
N PRO A 64 -4.28 7.59 7.23
CA PRO A 64 -4.65 7.28 8.61
C PRO A 64 -5.22 5.86 8.72
N SER A 65 -4.87 5.13 9.76
CA SER A 65 -5.47 3.83 10.04
C SER A 65 -6.81 3.99 10.75
N ASN A 66 -7.63 2.94 10.70
CA ASN A 66 -8.91 2.89 11.40
C ASN A 66 -8.81 2.23 12.78
N ARG A 67 -7.63 2.16 13.35
CA ARG A 67 -7.34 1.46 14.61
C ARG A 67 -8.36 1.75 15.72
N ASN A 68 -8.75 3.02 15.86
CA ASN A 68 -9.65 3.45 16.95
C ASN A 68 -11.13 3.12 16.71
N THR A 69 -11.49 2.66 15.52
CA THR A 69 -12.88 2.36 15.12
C THR A 69 -13.09 0.88 14.78
N MET A 70 -12.01 0.10 14.73
CA MET A 70 -12.09 -1.34 14.46
C MET A 70 -12.29 -2.14 15.75
N PRO A 71 -13.03 -3.27 15.69
CA PRO A 71 -13.12 -4.21 16.79
C PRO A 71 -11.74 -4.67 17.28
N GLN A 72 -11.65 -5.08 18.56
CA GLN A 72 -10.40 -5.59 19.11
C GLN A 72 -10.04 -6.97 18.56
N ASP A 73 -11.04 -7.80 18.29
CA ASP A 73 -10.87 -9.13 17.71
C ASP A 73 -11.14 -9.12 16.21
N ILE A 74 -10.13 -8.69 15.47
CA ILE A 74 -10.14 -8.63 14.00
C ILE A 74 -9.05 -9.56 13.44
N LEU A 75 -9.35 -10.26 12.35
CA LEU A 75 -8.31 -10.83 11.50
C LEU A 75 -8.19 -9.99 10.24
N LEU A 76 -6.98 -9.53 9.96
CA LEU A 76 -6.64 -8.76 8.77
C LEU A 76 -5.64 -9.56 7.93
N ILE A 77 -6.02 -9.84 6.68
CA ILE A 77 -5.16 -10.49 5.69
C ILE A 77 -4.85 -9.46 4.61
N ASN A 78 -3.57 -9.15 4.42
CA ASN A 78 -3.11 -8.18 3.42
C ASN A 78 -2.29 -8.87 2.34
N TYR A 79 -2.62 -8.59 1.08
CA TYR A 79 -1.89 -8.99 -0.10
C TYR A 79 -1.56 -7.78 -0.97
N CYS A 80 -0.27 -7.60 -1.25
CA CYS A 80 0.22 -6.53 -2.12
C CYS A 80 0.25 -7.00 -3.57
N ARG A 81 -0.46 -6.32 -4.45
CA ARG A 81 -0.46 -6.55 -5.89
C ARG A 81 0.59 -5.70 -6.60
N GLN A 82 0.70 -4.44 -6.22
CA GLN A 82 1.70 -3.49 -6.73
C GLN A 82 2.08 -2.49 -5.65
N GLY A 83 3.29 -1.97 -5.73
CA GLY A 83 3.79 -0.99 -4.77
C GLY A 83 4.36 -1.64 -3.52
N ARG A 84 4.27 -0.94 -2.39
CA ARG A 84 4.85 -1.36 -1.12
C ARG A 84 4.13 -0.69 0.05
N CYS A 85 3.85 -1.45 1.10
CA CYS A 85 3.22 -0.96 2.32
C CYS A 85 4.06 -1.30 3.54
N GLU A 86 4.20 -0.34 4.47
CA GLU A 86 4.82 -0.51 5.77
C GLU A 86 3.84 -1.08 6.77
N PHE A 87 4.25 -2.12 7.49
CA PHE A 87 3.53 -2.69 8.62
C PHE A 87 4.34 -2.56 9.89
N GLN A 88 3.74 -2.02 10.92
CA GLN A 88 4.29 -2.05 12.27
C GLN A 88 3.87 -3.36 12.94
N ILE A 89 4.84 -4.21 13.26
CA ILE A 89 4.59 -5.52 13.89
C ILE A 89 4.41 -5.36 15.41
N ASN A 90 5.22 -4.49 16.01
CA ASN A 90 5.15 -4.09 17.41
C ASN A 90 5.77 -2.69 17.56
N ASN A 91 5.93 -2.20 18.79
CA ASN A 91 6.44 -0.85 19.04
C ASN A 91 7.83 -0.57 18.45
N ASP A 92 8.64 -1.59 18.22
CA ASP A 92 10.04 -1.46 17.84
C ASP A 92 10.39 -2.05 16.47
N ASN A 93 9.50 -2.85 15.89
CA ASN A 93 9.77 -3.58 14.66
C ASN A 93 8.75 -3.28 13.56
N TYR A 94 9.27 -3.15 12.34
CA TYR A 94 8.53 -2.89 11.13
C TYR A 94 8.84 -3.95 10.07
N SER A 95 7.88 -4.23 9.23
CA SER A 95 8.05 -5.01 8.00
C SER A 95 7.41 -4.29 6.82
N TYR A 96 7.78 -4.70 5.62
CA TYR A 96 7.24 -4.13 4.38
C TYR A 96 6.72 -5.26 3.51
N ILE A 97 5.47 -5.20 3.14
CA ILE A 97 4.93 -6.11 2.13
C ILE A 97 5.10 -5.52 0.74
N ASP A 98 5.47 -6.35 -0.20
CA ASP A 98 5.56 -6.10 -1.64
C ASP A 98 4.84 -7.23 -2.41
N THR A 99 4.95 -7.26 -3.73
CA THR A 99 4.26 -8.23 -4.60
C THR A 99 4.57 -9.70 -4.31
N ARG A 100 5.53 -10.01 -3.46
CA ARG A 100 5.94 -11.37 -3.08
C ARG A 100 5.50 -11.74 -1.67
N LEU A 101 5.12 -10.75 -0.89
CA LEU A 101 4.89 -10.88 0.54
C LEU A 101 3.45 -10.56 0.88
N MET A 102 2.95 -11.21 1.89
CA MET A 102 1.67 -10.90 2.50
C MET A 102 1.78 -10.88 4.03
N ASN A 103 0.80 -10.28 4.66
CA ASN A 103 0.69 -10.19 6.10
C ASN A 103 -0.66 -10.74 6.56
N ILE A 104 -0.63 -11.47 7.68
CA ILE A 104 -1.84 -11.78 8.45
C ILE A 104 -1.61 -11.33 9.88
N SER A 105 -2.55 -10.58 10.44
CA SER A 105 -2.49 -10.15 11.84
C SER A 105 -3.88 -10.04 12.43
N SER A 106 -3.98 -10.21 13.75
CA SER A 106 -5.22 -9.96 14.49
C SER A 106 -5.17 -8.66 15.29
N GLN A 107 -4.18 -7.83 15.08
CA GLN A 107 -4.04 -6.53 15.75
C GLN A 107 -3.62 -5.46 14.75
N MET A 108 -4.29 -4.33 14.81
CA MET A 108 -3.89 -3.11 14.10
C MET A 108 -3.15 -2.20 15.08
N VAL A 109 -1.82 -2.16 15.00
CA VAL A 109 -0.96 -1.45 15.98
C VAL A 109 -0.70 -0.02 15.54
N GLN A 110 -0.66 0.24 14.25
CA GLN A 110 -0.23 1.52 13.66
C GLN A 110 -1.36 2.54 13.56
N ASP A 111 -1.01 3.81 13.76
CA ASP A 111 -1.93 4.93 13.57
C ASP A 111 -2.02 5.38 12.10
N TYR A 112 -1.02 5.03 11.28
CA TYR A 112 -0.92 5.38 9.87
C TYR A 112 -0.34 4.23 9.07
N PHE A 113 -0.87 4.02 7.87
CA PHE A 113 -0.23 3.23 6.84
C PHE A 113 0.72 4.12 6.04
N TYR A 114 1.94 3.66 5.82
CA TYR A 114 2.94 4.37 5.04
C TYR A 114 3.27 3.59 3.77
N TYR A 115 3.23 4.29 2.64
CA TYR A 115 3.48 3.75 1.30
C TYR A 115 4.75 4.39 0.74
N PRO A 116 5.90 3.73 0.81
CA PRO A 116 7.20 4.33 0.46
C PRO A 116 7.30 4.89 -0.96
N SER A 117 6.58 4.26 -1.91
CA SER A 117 6.52 4.70 -3.31
C SER A 117 5.42 5.71 -3.61
N SER A 118 4.64 6.15 -2.61
CA SER A 118 3.39 6.92 -2.80
C SER A 118 2.40 6.22 -3.74
N TYR A 119 2.51 4.91 -3.87
CA TYR A 119 1.63 4.05 -4.65
C TYR A 119 1.52 2.67 -4.01
N TYR A 120 0.29 2.19 -3.89
CA TYR A 120 0.00 0.84 -3.42
C TYR A 120 -1.32 0.35 -4.03
N GLU A 121 -1.30 -0.83 -4.61
CA GLU A 121 -2.48 -1.57 -5.00
C GLU A 121 -2.46 -2.94 -4.33
N GLY A 122 -3.56 -3.29 -3.67
CA GLY A 122 -3.62 -4.57 -2.95
C GLY A 122 -4.99 -4.92 -2.46
N TYR A 123 -5.10 -6.09 -1.85
CA TYR A 123 -6.33 -6.59 -1.25
C TYR A 123 -6.18 -6.76 0.24
N GLU A 124 -7.25 -6.47 0.95
CA GLU A 124 -7.38 -6.72 2.38
C GLU A 124 -8.65 -7.52 2.64
N ILE A 125 -8.55 -8.59 3.44
CA ILE A 125 -9.71 -9.29 3.98
C ILE A 125 -9.82 -8.95 5.46
N TYR A 126 -10.96 -8.41 5.83
CA TYR A 126 -11.33 -8.12 7.21
C TYR A 126 -12.28 -9.20 7.70
N VAL A 127 -11.96 -9.85 8.82
CA VAL A 127 -12.83 -10.79 9.53
C VAL A 127 -13.05 -10.26 10.93
N MET A 128 -14.27 -9.81 11.22
CA MET A 128 -14.67 -9.15 12.47
C MET A 128 -15.67 -10.05 13.20
N ALA A 129 -15.17 -10.87 14.10
CA ALA A 129 -15.98 -11.88 14.78
C ALA A 129 -17.16 -11.29 15.58
N ASP A 130 -16.98 -10.11 16.16
CA ASP A 130 -18.02 -9.39 16.92
C ASP A 130 -19.23 -8.96 16.05
N MET A 131 -19.04 -8.92 14.72
CA MET A 131 -20.09 -8.54 13.77
C MET A 131 -20.80 -9.74 13.13
N PHE A 132 -20.46 -10.96 13.51
CA PHE A 132 -21.06 -12.16 12.92
C PHE A 132 -22.51 -12.34 13.32
N GLN A 133 -23.35 -12.49 12.29
CA GLN A 133 -24.73 -12.96 12.43
C GLN A 133 -24.80 -14.49 12.37
N ASP A 134 -25.95 -15.04 12.72
CA ASP A 134 -26.16 -16.51 12.68
C ASP A 134 -25.93 -17.14 11.31
N GLU A 135 -26.23 -16.41 10.25
CA GLU A 135 -25.96 -16.79 8.86
C GLU A 135 -24.44 -17.02 8.64
N THR A 136 -23.61 -16.07 9.04
CA THR A 136 -22.15 -16.17 8.94
C THR A 136 -21.64 -17.37 9.71
N LYS A 137 -22.09 -17.55 10.94
CA LYS A 137 -21.68 -18.70 11.78
C LYS A 137 -22.05 -20.04 11.13
N LYS A 138 -23.26 -20.15 10.55
CA LYS A 138 -23.71 -21.37 9.85
C LYS A 138 -22.85 -21.65 8.62
N VAL A 139 -22.54 -20.64 7.81
CA VAL A 139 -21.69 -20.80 6.62
C VAL A 139 -20.28 -21.21 7.02
N LEU A 140 -19.66 -20.53 7.99
CA LEU A 140 -18.31 -20.85 8.42
C LEU A 140 -18.23 -22.27 9.01
N ASN A 141 -19.22 -22.69 9.80
CA ASN A 141 -19.30 -24.06 10.32
C ASN A 141 -19.44 -25.11 9.20
N LEU A 142 -20.23 -24.83 8.15
CA LEU A 142 -20.37 -25.72 7.00
C LEU A 142 -19.03 -25.98 6.29
N PHE A 143 -18.20 -24.93 6.18
CA PHE A 143 -16.84 -25.01 5.61
C PHE A 143 -15.76 -25.39 6.64
N GLN A 144 -16.15 -25.69 7.88
CA GLN A 144 -15.23 -26.00 8.99
C GLN A 144 -14.17 -24.90 9.17
N ILE A 145 -14.56 -23.64 9.08
CA ILE A 145 -13.73 -22.47 9.34
C ILE A 145 -14.03 -21.98 10.75
N ASN A 146 -13.00 -21.90 11.59
CA ASN A 146 -13.08 -21.36 12.95
C ASN A 146 -12.34 -20.01 13.02
N PRO A 147 -13.05 -18.87 13.00
CA PRO A 147 -12.44 -17.55 13.03
C PRO A 147 -11.67 -17.26 14.32
N GLU A 148 -12.12 -17.77 15.45
CA GLU A 148 -11.47 -17.58 16.75
C GLU A 148 -10.10 -18.28 16.77
N ASP A 149 -10.00 -19.45 16.17
CA ASP A 149 -8.72 -20.15 16.01
C ASP A 149 -7.79 -19.39 15.07
N LEU A 150 -8.30 -18.85 13.96
CA LEU A 150 -7.51 -18.01 13.05
C LEU A 150 -7.01 -16.73 13.75
N ILE A 151 -7.87 -16.01 14.46
CA ILE A 151 -7.50 -14.83 15.25
C ILE A 151 -6.41 -15.19 16.27
N ARG A 152 -6.57 -16.28 16.99
CA ARG A 152 -5.59 -16.77 17.97
C ARG A 152 -4.26 -17.16 17.31
N LEU A 153 -4.31 -17.86 16.16
CA LEU A 153 -3.14 -18.34 15.43
C LEU A 153 -2.26 -17.20 14.93
N TYR A 154 -2.88 -16.09 14.52
CA TYR A 154 -2.20 -14.93 13.94
C TYR A 154 -2.17 -13.72 14.88
N ARG A 155 -2.33 -13.90 16.19
CA ARG A 155 -2.37 -12.81 17.17
C ARG A 155 -1.11 -11.93 17.16
N SER A 156 0.06 -12.53 17.00
CA SER A 156 1.34 -11.80 16.94
C SER A 156 1.64 -11.17 15.58
N GLY A 157 0.77 -11.37 14.60
CA GLY A 157 1.05 -11.06 13.21
C GLY A 157 2.09 -12.03 12.59
N ALA A 158 2.00 -12.23 11.28
CA ALA A 158 2.98 -12.98 10.50
C ALA A 158 3.15 -12.32 9.12
N VAL A 159 4.40 -12.20 8.67
CA VAL A 159 4.74 -11.79 7.31
C VAL A 159 5.44 -12.97 6.64
N PHE A 160 5.01 -13.34 5.47
CA PHE A 160 5.53 -14.51 4.77
C PHE A 160 5.46 -14.35 3.25
N TYR A 161 6.24 -15.17 2.54
CA TYR A 161 6.13 -15.25 1.09
C TYR A 161 4.79 -15.86 0.69
N THR A 162 4.12 -15.23 -0.27
CA THR A 162 2.81 -15.69 -0.74
C THR A 162 2.93 -17.11 -1.32
N PRO A 163 2.29 -18.13 -0.73
CA PRO A 163 2.34 -19.50 -1.26
C PRO A 163 1.64 -19.59 -2.63
N ASP A 164 2.13 -20.44 -3.52
CA ASP A 164 1.54 -20.62 -4.86
C ASP A 164 0.03 -20.90 -4.87
N PRO A 165 -0.54 -21.75 -3.99
CA PRO A 165 -1.99 -21.93 -3.93
C PRO A 165 -2.73 -20.63 -3.59
N VAL A 166 -2.17 -19.82 -2.69
CA VAL A 166 -2.73 -18.52 -2.26
C VAL A 166 -2.62 -17.50 -3.38
N LEU A 167 -1.49 -17.48 -4.10
CA LEU A 167 -1.32 -16.61 -5.26
C LEU A 167 -2.36 -16.89 -6.35
N ARG A 168 -2.68 -18.17 -6.62
CA ARG A 168 -3.75 -18.54 -7.55
C ARG A 168 -5.13 -18.04 -7.09
N LEU A 169 -5.40 -18.08 -5.78
CA LEU A 169 -6.64 -17.53 -5.23
C LEU A 169 -6.73 -16.01 -5.41
N TRP A 170 -5.65 -15.28 -5.14
CA TRP A 170 -5.61 -13.83 -5.36
C TRP A 170 -5.79 -13.44 -6.83
N ASN A 171 -5.23 -14.22 -7.77
CA ASN A 171 -5.45 -13.98 -9.20
C ASN A 171 -6.93 -14.15 -9.57
N ARG A 172 -7.61 -15.19 -9.08
CA ARG A 172 -9.06 -15.36 -9.27
C ARG A 172 -9.88 -14.23 -8.64
N ILE A 173 -9.54 -13.84 -7.42
CA ILE A 173 -10.16 -12.69 -6.75
C ILE A 173 -10.03 -11.44 -7.63
N THR A 174 -8.86 -11.20 -8.22
CA THR A 174 -8.63 -10.07 -9.13
C THR A 174 -9.57 -10.12 -10.35
N GLU A 175 -9.70 -11.27 -11.00
CA GLU A 175 -10.61 -11.49 -12.14
C GLU A 175 -12.08 -11.30 -11.74
N HIS A 176 -12.46 -11.81 -10.56
CA HIS A 176 -13.84 -11.69 -10.07
C HIS A 176 -14.17 -10.28 -9.56
N CYS A 177 -13.21 -9.52 -9.04
CA CYS A 177 -13.37 -8.09 -8.76
C CYS A 177 -13.62 -7.31 -10.07
N ALA A 178 -12.81 -7.55 -11.10
CA ALA A 178 -12.94 -6.90 -12.40
C ALA A 178 -14.31 -7.20 -13.08
N SER A 179 -14.80 -8.42 -12.94
CA SER A 179 -16.11 -8.85 -13.46
C SER A 179 -17.29 -8.58 -12.51
N ASN A 180 -17.02 -8.05 -11.31
CA ASN A 180 -18.01 -7.81 -10.26
C ASN A 180 -18.83 -9.07 -9.88
N ASN A 181 -18.17 -10.23 -9.86
CA ASN A 181 -18.79 -11.52 -9.57
C ASN A 181 -18.77 -11.83 -8.07
N ILE A 182 -19.73 -11.27 -7.33
CA ILE A 182 -19.81 -11.36 -5.87
C ILE A 182 -19.91 -12.80 -5.38
N GLY A 183 -20.65 -13.65 -6.11
CA GLY A 183 -20.81 -15.07 -5.73
C GLY A 183 -19.46 -15.80 -5.71
N GLN A 184 -18.62 -15.58 -6.71
CA GLN A 184 -17.28 -16.17 -6.75
C GLN A 184 -16.33 -15.53 -5.73
N LEU A 185 -16.43 -14.21 -5.49
CA LEU A 185 -15.63 -13.55 -4.45
C LEU A 185 -15.92 -14.13 -3.06
N ARG A 186 -17.18 -14.46 -2.77
CA ARG A 186 -17.56 -15.16 -1.53
C ARG A 186 -16.86 -16.51 -1.40
N LEU A 187 -16.91 -17.32 -2.45
CA LEU A 187 -16.26 -18.65 -2.47
C LEU A 187 -14.73 -18.55 -2.33
N ASP A 188 -14.08 -17.66 -3.09
CA ASP A 188 -12.63 -17.49 -3.06
C ASP A 188 -12.15 -16.98 -1.69
N THR A 189 -12.90 -16.06 -1.07
CA THR A 189 -12.59 -15.55 0.26
C THR A 189 -12.68 -16.65 1.31
N LEU A 190 -13.75 -17.46 1.29
CA LEU A 190 -13.90 -18.59 2.21
C LEU A 190 -12.79 -19.63 1.99
N GLN A 191 -12.42 -19.91 0.73
CA GLN A 191 -11.33 -20.82 0.41
C GLN A 191 -9.98 -20.31 0.93
N LEU A 192 -9.74 -18.99 0.88
CA LEU A 192 -8.55 -18.35 1.46
C LEU A 192 -8.51 -18.50 2.98
N LEU A 193 -9.61 -18.22 3.67
CA LEU A 193 -9.71 -18.41 5.12
C LEU A 193 -9.47 -19.85 5.52
N LYS A 194 -10.07 -20.81 4.80
CA LYS A 194 -9.87 -22.24 5.02
C LYS A 194 -8.42 -22.67 4.82
N TYR A 195 -7.77 -22.15 3.75
CA TYR A 195 -6.35 -22.41 3.51
C TYR A 195 -5.49 -22.00 4.70
N PHE A 196 -5.66 -20.78 5.23
CA PHE A 196 -4.85 -20.30 6.35
C PHE A 196 -5.17 -20.95 7.69
N GLN A 197 -6.33 -21.55 7.83
CA GLN A 197 -6.64 -22.40 8.98
C GLN A 197 -5.92 -23.75 8.91
N ASP A 198 -5.88 -24.36 7.73
CA ASP A 198 -5.31 -25.71 7.55
C ASP A 198 -3.78 -25.67 7.35
N HIS A 199 -3.23 -24.54 6.87
CA HIS A 199 -1.83 -24.40 6.52
C HIS A 199 -1.26 -23.13 7.13
N LYS A 200 -0.48 -23.27 8.20
CA LYS A 200 0.27 -22.15 8.76
C LYS A 200 1.53 -21.93 7.93
N PRO A 201 1.67 -20.79 7.19
CA PRO A 201 2.89 -20.48 6.47
C PRO A 201 4.08 -20.32 7.42
N GLU A 202 5.28 -20.62 6.92
CA GLU A 202 6.50 -20.30 7.66
C GLU A 202 6.62 -18.77 7.81
N ASP A 203 6.77 -18.33 9.04
CA ASP A 203 6.94 -16.93 9.35
C ASP A 203 8.33 -16.47 8.93
N ALA A 204 8.39 -15.66 7.87
CA ALA A 204 9.62 -15.05 7.36
C ALA A 204 10.03 -13.77 8.12
N SER A 205 9.29 -13.40 9.15
CA SER A 205 9.45 -12.14 9.86
C SER A 205 10.86 -11.91 10.41
N ASN A 206 11.52 -12.93 10.94
CA ASN A 206 12.87 -12.83 11.50
C ASN A 206 13.92 -12.35 10.47
N THR A 207 13.68 -12.53 9.17
CA THR A 207 14.57 -12.09 8.10
C THR A 207 14.15 -10.76 7.47
N LEU A 208 12.90 -10.33 7.70
CA LEU A 208 12.27 -9.17 7.06
C LEU A 208 12.03 -8.00 8.01
N TYR A 209 12.35 -8.14 9.30
CA TYR A 209 12.12 -7.06 10.28
C TYR A 209 13.22 -6.01 10.22
N LEU A 210 12.76 -4.75 10.30
CA LEU A 210 13.58 -3.59 10.53
C LEU A 210 13.27 -3.00 11.89
N SER A 211 14.31 -2.62 12.65
CA SER A 211 14.09 -1.86 13.87
C SER A 211 13.58 -0.46 13.55
N LYS A 212 12.87 0.15 14.49
CA LYS A 212 12.40 1.54 14.42
C LYS A 212 13.53 2.51 14.04
N VAL A 213 14.74 2.30 14.58
CA VAL A 213 15.91 3.14 14.28
C VAL A 213 16.32 3.04 12.81
N GLN A 214 16.32 1.82 12.24
CA GLN A 214 16.66 1.60 10.83
C GLN A 214 15.64 2.27 9.90
N VAL A 215 14.35 2.17 10.22
CA VAL A 215 13.28 2.84 9.47
C VAL A 215 13.40 4.36 9.55
N ILE A 216 13.63 4.91 10.74
CA ILE A 216 13.85 6.36 10.93
C ILE A 216 15.06 6.84 10.12
N LEU A 217 16.18 6.11 10.15
CA LEU A 217 17.37 6.46 9.38
C LEU A 217 17.09 6.43 7.87
N ALA A 218 16.40 5.41 7.35
CA ALA A 218 16.03 5.35 5.94
C ALA A 218 15.14 6.54 5.51
N LYS A 219 14.14 6.89 6.33
CA LYS A 219 13.27 8.05 6.07
C LYS A 219 14.03 9.38 6.20
N LYS A 220 15.00 9.49 7.10
CA LYS A 220 15.91 10.67 7.16
C LYS A 220 16.78 10.79 5.91
N VAL A 221 17.32 9.69 5.39
CA VAL A 221 18.06 9.69 4.11
C VAL A 221 17.17 10.22 2.99
N GLN A 222 15.93 9.70 2.86
CA GLN A 222 14.97 10.19 1.89
C GLN A 222 14.75 11.69 2.01
N ASN A 223 14.42 12.18 3.22
CA ASN A 223 14.14 13.60 3.47
C ASN A 223 15.32 14.49 3.09
N LEU A 224 16.55 14.14 3.51
CA LEU A 224 17.75 14.91 3.18
C LEU A 224 17.99 15.00 1.67
N LEU A 225 17.77 13.90 0.94
CA LEU A 225 18.01 13.85 -0.51
C LEU A 225 16.91 14.53 -1.33
N THR A 226 15.68 14.63 -0.80
CA THR A 226 14.54 15.20 -1.51
C THR A 226 14.21 16.64 -1.11
N GLN A 227 14.82 17.16 -0.04
CA GLN A 227 14.57 18.51 0.46
C GLN A 227 14.84 19.58 -0.61
N ASP A 228 15.92 19.42 -1.38
CA ASP A 228 16.25 20.29 -2.51
C ASP A 228 16.83 19.44 -3.64
N LEU A 229 16.00 19.17 -4.66
CA LEU A 229 16.37 18.33 -5.79
C LEU A 229 17.43 18.96 -6.70
N SER A 230 17.58 20.31 -6.66
CA SER A 230 18.58 21.02 -7.44
C SER A 230 20.00 20.78 -6.92
N GLN A 231 20.13 20.45 -5.64
CA GLN A 231 21.40 20.14 -5.02
C GLN A 231 21.74 18.65 -5.11
N HIS A 232 23.02 18.37 -5.29
CA HIS A 232 23.53 16.99 -5.37
C HIS A 232 24.17 16.59 -4.03
N LEU A 233 23.33 16.19 -3.05
CA LEU A 233 23.83 15.65 -1.80
C LEU A 233 24.32 14.21 -2.02
N SER A 234 25.62 13.96 -1.74
CA SER A 234 26.19 12.63 -1.88
C SER A 234 25.83 11.72 -0.71
N MET A 235 25.77 10.39 -0.92
CA MET A 235 25.57 9.44 0.18
C MET A 235 26.68 9.52 1.24
N ARG A 236 27.89 9.94 0.86
CA ARG A 236 28.98 10.21 1.82
C ARG A 236 28.63 11.36 2.74
N SER A 237 28.15 12.49 2.20
CA SER A 237 27.70 13.64 3.02
C SER A 237 26.53 13.26 3.92
N VAL A 238 25.57 12.47 3.43
CA VAL A 238 24.45 11.94 4.24
C VAL A 238 24.97 11.05 5.38
N SER A 239 25.96 10.21 5.10
CA SER A 239 26.64 9.35 6.10
C SER A 239 27.31 10.16 7.20
N GLU A 240 28.00 11.24 6.83
CA GLU A 240 28.64 12.17 7.77
C GLU A 240 27.60 12.89 8.65
N ILE A 241 26.50 13.38 8.05
CA ILE A 241 25.41 14.05 8.78
C ILE A 241 24.72 13.11 9.79
N LEU A 242 24.47 11.86 9.38
CA LEU A 242 23.73 10.91 10.22
C LEU A 242 24.59 10.08 11.16
N GLY A 243 25.92 10.13 11.02
CA GLY A 243 26.86 9.35 11.84
C GLY A 243 26.76 7.83 11.62
N VAL A 244 26.31 7.40 10.43
CA VAL A 244 26.08 5.98 10.08
C VAL A 244 26.74 5.68 8.74
N SER A 245 27.37 4.52 8.60
CA SER A 245 28.08 4.16 7.36
C SER A 245 27.18 4.16 6.13
N GLU A 246 27.72 4.58 4.97
CA GLU A 246 26.98 4.57 3.68
C GLU A 246 26.36 3.21 3.38
N THR A 247 27.09 2.12 3.62
CA THR A 247 26.64 0.76 3.36
C THR A 247 25.39 0.42 4.18
N SER A 248 25.39 0.79 5.47
CA SER A 248 24.24 0.59 6.35
C SER A 248 23.05 1.43 5.90
N LEU A 249 23.26 2.72 5.61
CA LEU A 249 22.19 3.62 5.15
C LEU A 249 21.59 3.13 3.81
N LYS A 250 22.40 2.72 2.84
CA LYS A 250 21.94 2.16 1.56
C LYS A 250 21.12 0.87 1.75
N ARG A 251 21.54 0.00 2.69
CA ARG A 251 20.81 -1.23 3.04
C ARG A 251 19.46 -0.88 3.69
N TYR A 252 19.42 0.01 4.69
CA TYR A 252 18.18 0.43 5.34
C TYR A 252 17.23 1.10 4.34
N PHE A 253 17.76 1.97 3.48
CA PHE A 253 17.00 2.62 2.44
C PHE A 253 16.35 1.59 1.49
N TYR A 254 17.14 0.65 0.99
CA TYR A 254 16.62 -0.41 0.13
C TYR A 254 15.55 -1.27 0.83
N SER A 255 15.76 -1.59 2.11
CA SER A 255 14.79 -2.38 2.88
C SER A 255 13.45 -1.64 3.07
N VAL A 256 13.46 -0.31 3.21
CA VAL A 256 12.26 0.53 3.36
C VAL A 256 11.60 0.80 2.00
N PHE A 257 12.37 1.27 1.02
CA PHE A 257 11.85 1.77 -0.26
C PHE A 257 11.77 0.72 -1.37
N GLY A 258 12.39 -0.44 -1.20
CA GLY A 258 12.41 -1.54 -2.18
C GLY A 258 13.33 -1.30 -3.39
N VAL A 259 13.88 -0.10 -3.51
CA VAL A 259 14.76 0.33 -4.60
C VAL A 259 16.03 0.98 -4.05
N ASN A 260 17.10 1.04 -4.83
CA ASN A 260 18.30 1.75 -4.41
C ASN A 260 18.09 3.28 -4.47
N VAL A 261 18.92 4.01 -3.72
CA VAL A 261 18.85 5.49 -3.62
C VAL A 261 18.87 6.16 -5.00
N SER A 262 19.68 5.68 -5.92
CA SER A 262 19.82 6.27 -7.26
C SER A 262 18.54 6.13 -8.09
N THR A 263 17.92 4.96 -8.08
CA THR A 263 16.64 4.70 -8.76
C THR A 263 15.54 5.57 -8.15
N TYR A 264 15.43 5.58 -6.83
CA TYR A 264 14.46 6.42 -6.11
C TYR A 264 14.58 7.90 -6.47
N MET A 265 15.81 8.44 -6.43
CA MET A 265 16.05 9.86 -6.76
C MET A 265 15.70 10.19 -8.22
N ASN A 266 15.95 9.26 -9.15
CA ASN A 266 15.53 9.46 -10.53
C ASN A 266 13.99 9.50 -10.66
N GLU A 267 13.27 8.62 -9.99
CA GLU A 267 11.79 8.62 -9.97
C GLU A 267 11.24 9.93 -9.41
N VAL A 268 11.76 10.39 -8.25
CA VAL A 268 11.33 11.64 -7.62
C VAL A 268 11.60 12.85 -8.53
N ARG A 269 12.79 12.89 -9.17
CA ARG A 269 13.15 13.97 -10.12
C ARG A 269 12.26 13.96 -11.35
N MET A 270 11.93 12.78 -11.88
CA MET A 270 11.05 12.64 -13.05
C MET A 270 9.61 13.00 -12.73
N LYS A 271 9.10 12.62 -11.56
CA LYS A 271 7.78 13.07 -11.08
C LYS A 271 7.72 14.59 -10.95
N LYS A 272 8.74 15.21 -10.34
CA LYS A 272 8.84 16.68 -10.23
C LYS A 272 8.90 17.35 -11.60
N ALA A 273 9.60 16.75 -12.54
CA ALA A 273 9.68 17.25 -13.91
C ALA A 273 8.31 17.27 -14.60
N THR A 274 7.50 16.21 -14.46
CA THR A 274 6.14 16.17 -15.04
C THR A 274 5.23 17.24 -14.42
N GLU A 275 5.29 17.42 -13.10
CA GLU A 275 4.56 18.48 -12.42
C GLU A 275 4.90 19.86 -13.01
N LEU A 276 6.21 20.18 -13.11
CA LEU A 276 6.67 21.47 -13.64
C LEU A 276 6.36 21.66 -15.13
N LEU A 277 6.42 20.59 -15.92
CA LEU A 277 6.07 20.64 -17.34
C LEU A 277 4.61 21.02 -17.58
N VAL A 278 3.70 20.57 -16.70
CA VAL A 278 2.26 20.82 -16.81
C VAL A 278 1.89 22.15 -16.15
N SER A 279 2.42 22.43 -14.96
CA SER A 279 1.97 23.54 -14.10
C SER A 279 2.73 24.86 -14.30
N SER A 280 3.83 24.90 -15.09
CA SER A 280 4.66 26.10 -15.23
C SER A 280 5.05 26.44 -16.67
N GLU A 281 5.44 27.70 -16.89
CA GLU A 281 6.01 28.20 -18.14
C GLU A 281 7.55 28.14 -18.16
N MET A 282 8.17 27.47 -17.20
CA MET A 282 9.64 27.36 -17.11
C MET A 282 10.22 26.73 -18.39
N SER A 283 11.41 27.19 -18.79
CA SER A 283 12.11 26.54 -19.89
C SER A 283 12.48 25.09 -19.55
N ILE A 284 12.65 24.23 -20.56
CA ILE A 284 13.08 22.84 -20.33
C ILE A 284 14.45 22.78 -19.64
N SER A 285 15.30 23.78 -19.92
CA SER A 285 16.61 23.94 -19.26
C SER A 285 16.48 24.24 -17.77
N ASP A 286 15.54 25.12 -17.38
CA ASP A 286 15.36 25.49 -15.99
C ASP A 286 14.65 24.38 -15.22
N ILE A 287 13.70 23.66 -15.82
CA ILE A 287 13.13 22.45 -15.24
C ILE A 287 14.22 21.39 -14.99
N ALA A 288 15.13 21.17 -15.96
CA ALA A 288 16.23 20.24 -15.77
C ALA A 288 17.09 20.62 -14.56
N LYS A 289 17.46 21.90 -14.41
CA LYS A 289 18.23 22.39 -13.27
C LYS A 289 17.49 22.23 -11.95
N THR A 290 16.22 22.62 -11.89
CA THR A 290 15.35 22.45 -10.70
C THR A 290 15.24 20.98 -10.29
N CYS A 291 15.26 20.06 -11.25
CA CYS A 291 15.26 18.61 -11.00
C CYS A 291 16.68 18.04 -10.76
N GLY A 292 17.71 18.88 -10.62
CA GLY A 292 19.08 18.45 -10.28
C GLY A 292 19.88 17.91 -11.48
N TYR A 293 19.54 18.29 -12.71
CA TYR A 293 20.31 17.92 -13.89
C TYR A 293 21.15 19.10 -14.37
N VAL A 294 22.46 18.95 -14.40
CA VAL A 294 23.38 19.95 -14.93
C VAL A 294 23.25 20.10 -16.46
N ASN A 295 22.89 18.98 -17.13
CA ASN A 295 22.82 18.94 -18.60
C ASN A 295 21.41 18.60 -19.07
N GLN A 296 20.79 19.53 -19.84
CA GLN A 296 19.46 19.36 -20.41
C GLN A 296 19.34 18.13 -21.33
N GLY A 297 20.40 17.77 -22.05
CA GLY A 297 20.40 16.60 -22.93
C GLY A 297 20.28 15.30 -22.12
N ARG A 298 21.04 15.19 -21.00
CA ARG A 298 20.92 14.06 -20.07
C ARG A 298 19.53 14.01 -19.43
N PHE A 299 18.98 15.13 -18.99
CA PHE A 299 17.61 15.22 -18.49
C PHE A 299 16.61 14.68 -19.52
N ALA A 300 16.67 15.18 -20.77
CA ALA A 300 15.74 14.75 -21.82
C ALA A 300 15.86 13.26 -22.16
N SER A 301 17.07 12.68 -22.11
CA SER A 301 17.30 11.26 -22.31
C SER A 301 16.66 10.41 -21.18
N VAL A 302 16.89 10.80 -19.93
CA VAL A 302 16.30 10.09 -18.76
C VAL A 302 14.77 10.24 -18.78
N PHE A 303 14.24 11.44 -19.03
CA PHE A 303 12.81 11.67 -19.14
C PHE A 303 12.16 10.80 -20.21
N ARG A 304 12.80 10.71 -21.40
CA ARG A 304 12.30 9.84 -22.48
C ARG A 304 12.31 8.35 -22.08
N SER A 305 13.27 7.89 -21.30
CA SER A 305 13.31 6.50 -20.85
C SER A 305 12.17 6.17 -19.86
N TYR A 306 11.68 7.17 -19.10
CA TYR A 306 10.57 7.00 -18.17
C TYR A 306 9.19 7.13 -18.85
N TYR A 307 9.03 8.09 -19.76
CA TYR A 307 7.72 8.47 -20.31
C TYR A 307 7.56 8.18 -21.82
N GLY A 308 8.54 7.58 -22.45
CA GLY A 308 8.51 7.21 -23.88
C GLY A 308 8.62 8.40 -24.85
N MET A 309 8.58 9.66 -24.37
CA MET A 309 8.59 10.88 -25.19
C MET A 309 9.49 11.97 -24.60
N LYS A 310 9.84 12.97 -25.42
CA LYS A 310 10.66 14.10 -24.95
C LYS A 310 9.86 15.04 -24.03
N PRO A 311 10.53 15.76 -23.09
CA PRO A 311 9.86 16.69 -22.18
C PRO A 311 8.97 17.74 -22.89
N LEU A 312 9.41 18.27 -24.03
CA LEU A 312 8.66 19.25 -24.80
C LEU A 312 7.38 18.66 -25.40
N ASP A 313 7.45 17.43 -25.90
CA ASP A 313 6.30 16.72 -26.46
C ASP A 313 5.29 16.38 -25.34
N TYR A 314 5.80 15.96 -24.17
CA TYR A 314 4.96 15.73 -22.97
C TYR A 314 4.19 17.00 -22.58
N ARG A 315 4.86 18.16 -22.50
CA ARG A 315 4.23 19.45 -22.19
C ARG A 315 3.12 19.79 -23.19
N ARG A 316 3.37 19.60 -24.48
CA ARG A 316 2.38 19.88 -25.53
C ARG A 316 1.15 18.99 -25.37
N ASN A 317 1.36 17.69 -25.23
CA ASN A 317 0.25 16.72 -25.10
C ASN A 317 -0.61 16.99 -23.86
N SER A 318 0.02 17.31 -22.70
CA SER A 318 -0.70 17.58 -21.45
C SER A 318 -1.49 18.89 -21.42
N ARG A 319 -1.25 19.83 -22.37
CA ARG A 319 -2.02 21.08 -22.48
C ARG A 319 -3.24 20.98 -23.39
N PHE A 320 -3.33 19.91 -24.15
CA PHE A 320 -4.45 19.65 -25.06
C PHE A 320 -5.38 18.53 -24.58
N SER A 321 -5.09 17.95 -23.41
CA SER A 321 -5.92 16.98 -22.68
C SER A 321 -6.67 17.65 -21.53
#